data_798624cccd109c88c839d03fb3845fa4
#
_entry.id   798624cccd109c88c839d03fb3845fa4
#
_cell.length_a   1.000
_cell.length_b   1.000
_cell.length_c   1.000
_cell.angle_alpha   90.00
_cell.angle_beta   90.00
_cell.angle_gamma   90.00
#
_symmetry.space_group_name_H-M   'P 1'
#
loop_
_entity.id
_entity.type
_entity.pdbx_description
1 polymer ?
#
loop_
_entity_poly.entity_id
_entity_poly.type
_entity_poly.pdbx_seq_one_letter_code
_entity_poly.pdbx_strand_id
1 'polypeptide(L)'
;SQFLCLGTIFTNDIVLHNKPKDRFTDKQIVLIARGFVVAIVLLTYTLSLVLKDVQNVFDLAVWSFSGFAALTSLVFTALYWKGATKAGAYACIIAVAVSWFYFFARAGWGGEYTVFSSEHRSDDGIMPVAICFVLGLVAMVVVSLFTKKPSDETIGKFVP
;
A
#
# COMPACT_ATOMS: atom_id res chain seq x y z
N SER A 1 8.25 -3.95 -17.73
CA SER A 1 7.61 -2.60 -17.73
C SER A 1 7.36 -2.06 -16.32
N GLN A 2 6.88 -2.84 -15.36
CA GLN A 2 6.57 -2.38 -14.00
C GLN A 2 7.79 -1.79 -13.25
N PHE A 3 8.96 -2.41 -13.34
CA PHE A 3 10.19 -1.89 -12.73
C PHE A 3 10.62 -0.54 -13.29
N LEU A 4 10.41 -0.32 -14.60
CA LEU A 4 10.70 0.99 -15.22
C LEU A 4 9.71 2.06 -14.71
N CYS A 5 8.43 1.71 -14.59
CA CYS A 5 7.41 2.58 -14.05
C CYS A 5 7.74 3.00 -12.60
N LEU A 6 8.12 2.04 -11.75
CA LEU A 6 8.57 2.30 -10.38
C LEU A 6 9.80 3.19 -10.33
N GLY A 7 10.78 2.96 -11.21
CA GLY A 7 11.97 3.80 -11.32
C GLY A 7 11.64 5.25 -11.70
N THR A 8 10.68 5.45 -12.60
CA THR A 8 10.22 6.77 -13.02
C THR A 8 9.47 7.50 -11.90
N ILE A 9 8.55 6.82 -11.22
CA ILE A 9 7.81 7.36 -10.07
C ILE A 9 8.79 7.74 -8.95
N PHE A 10 9.71 6.85 -8.58
CA PHE A 10 10.71 7.13 -7.56
C PHE A 10 11.53 8.38 -7.90
N THR A 11 11.99 8.48 -9.13
CA THR A 11 12.82 9.60 -9.55
C THR A 11 12.05 10.91 -9.56
N ASN A 12 10.83 10.92 -10.12
CA ASN A 12 10.04 12.14 -10.22
C ASN A 12 9.44 12.58 -8.89
N ASP A 13 8.86 11.65 -8.13
CA ASP A 13 8.05 11.99 -6.96
C ASP A 13 8.88 12.06 -5.67
N ILE A 14 9.98 11.31 -5.57
CA ILE A 14 10.81 11.31 -4.37
C ILE A 14 12.08 12.15 -4.56
N VAL A 15 12.84 11.90 -5.64
CA VAL A 15 14.13 12.56 -5.82
C VAL A 15 13.95 14.02 -6.28
N LEU A 16 13.15 14.25 -7.32
CA LEU A 16 12.97 15.58 -7.91
C LEU A 16 11.98 16.45 -7.11
N HIS A 17 11.07 15.85 -6.34
CA HIS A 17 10.19 16.62 -5.46
C HIS A 17 10.94 17.27 -4.30
N ASN A 18 11.91 16.57 -3.73
CA ASN A 18 12.71 17.07 -2.61
C ASN A 18 13.89 17.97 -3.01
N LYS A 19 14.31 17.93 -4.27
CA LYS A 19 15.43 18.74 -4.77
C LYS A 19 15.10 19.30 -6.14
N PRO A 20 15.22 20.63 -6.36
CA PRO A 20 14.92 21.26 -7.63
C PRO A 20 15.80 20.68 -8.74
N LYS A 21 15.23 20.56 -9.93
CA LYS A 21 15.87 20.02 -11.16
C LYS A 21 17.22 20.62 -11.47
N ASP A 22 17.46 21.86 -11.05
CA ASP A 22 18.69 22.62 -11.33
C ASP A 22 19.95 22.04 -10.66
N ARG A 23 19.80 21.12 -9.70
CA ARG A 23 20.93 20.46 -9.02
C ARG A 23 21.38 19.14 -9.66
N PHE A 24 20.60 18.58 -10.58
CA PHE A 24 20.92 17.30 -11.19
C PHE A 24 21.07 17.43 -12.70
N THR A 25 22.16 16.91 -13.22
CA THR A 25 22.31 16.71 -14.66
C THR A 25 21.43 15.55 -15.12
N ASP A 26 20.87 15.60 -16.32
CA ASP A 26 20.02 14.54 -16.89
C ASP A 26 20.66 13.15 -16.79
N LYS A 27 21.98 13.06 -16.96
CA LYS A 27 22.74 11.80 -16.77
C LYS A 27 22.66 11.26 -15.33
N GLN A 28 22.66 12.14 -14.33
CA GLN A 28 22.56 11.74 -12.92
C GLN A 28 21.15 11.26 -12.61
N ILE A 29 20.12 11.89 -13.14
CA ILE A 29 18.73 11.47 -12.97
C ILE A 29 18.53 10.05 -13.52
N VAL A 30 19.03 9.79 -14.72
CA VAL A 30 18.98 8.47 -15.35
C VAL A 30 19.78 7.42 -14.53
N LEU A 31 20.93 7.80 -14.00
CA LEU A 31 21.75 6.90 -13.18
C LEU A 31 21.04 6.52 -11.88
N ILE A 32 20.41 7.49 -11.22
CA ILE A 32 19.60 7.25 -9.99
C ILE A 32 18.44 6.31 -10.29
N ALA A 33 17.70 6.54 -11.38
CA ALA A 33 16.61 5.68 -11.79
C ALA A 33 17.07 4.24 -12.05
N ARG A 34 18.18 4.07 -12.77
CA ARG A 34 18.76 2.74 -13.03
C ARG A 34 19.25 2.07 -11.75
N GLY A 35 19.92 2.81 -10.87
CA GLY A 35 20.37 2.29 -9.56
C GLY A 35 19.22 1.80 -8.71
N PHE A 36 18.12 2.54 -8.69
CA PHE A 36 16.90 2.14 -7.98
C PHE A 36 16.28 0.87 -8.57
N VAL A 37 16.19 0.75 -9.91
CA VAL A 37 15.68 -0.45 -10.57
C VAL A 37 16.55 -1.67 -10.22
N VAL A 38 17.88 -1.53 -10.28
CA VAL A 38 18.80 -2.61 -9.89
C VAL A 38 18.61 -3.01 -8.43
N ALA A 39 18.48 -2.04 -7.53
CA ALA A 39 18.24 -2.30 -6.11
C ALA A 39 16.93 -3.09 -5.88
N ILE A 40 15.83 -2.70 -6.55
CA ILE A 40 14.56 -3.44 -6.46
C ILE A 40 14.68 -4.85 -7.02
N VAL A 41 15.35 -5.04 -8.15
CA VAL A 41 15.55 -6.38 -8.73
C VAL A 41 16.33 -7.27 -7.77
N LEU A 42 17.41 -6.77 -7.17
CA LEU A 42 18.18 -7.52 -6.18
C LEU A 42 17.35 -7.84 -4.92
N LEU A 43 16.56 -6.88 -4.44
CA LEU A 43 15.65 -7.09 -3.30
C LEU A 43 14.61 -8.16 -3.63
N THR A 44 13.99 -8.09 -4.79
CA THR A 44 12.99 -9.07 -5.23
C THR A 44 13.61 -10.46 -5.40
N TYR A 45 14.82 -10.52 -5.93
CA TYR A 45 15.56 -11.79 -6.07
C TYR A 45 15.88 -12.41 -4.70
N THR A 46 16.39 -11.62 -3.75
CA THR A 46 16.67 -12.11 -2.39
C THR A 46 15.41 -12.57 -1.68
N LEU A 47 14.31 -11.82 -1.79
CA LEU A 47 12.99 -12.22 -1.26
C LEU A 47 12.51 -13.51 -1.89
N SER A 48 12.67 -13.69 -3.20
CA SER A 48 12.30 -14.91 -3.90
C SER A 48 13.08 -16.13 -3.39
N LEU A 49 14.37 -15.95 -3.05
CA LEU A 49 15.17 -17.04 -2.47
C LEU A 49 14.74 -17.40 -1.04
N VAL A 50 14.33 -16.41 -0.25
CA VAL A 50 13.84 -16.63 1.12
C VAL A 50 12.45 -17.30 1.12
N LEU A 51 11.60 -16.93 0.17
CA LEU A 51 10.24 -17.44 0.04
C LEU A 51 10.10 -18.65 -0.87
N LYS A 52 11.21 -19.29 -1.29
CA LYS A 52 11.20 -20.43 -2.21
C LYS A 52 10.40 -21.64 -1.72
N ASP A 53 10.27 -21.79 -0.40
CA ASP A 53 9.54 -22.89 0.24
C ASP A 53 8.04 -22.62 0.42
N VAL A 54 7.58 -21.41 0.03
CA VAL A 54 6.15 -21.06 0.01
C VAL A 54 5.49 -21.78 -1.16
N GLN A 55 4.55 -22.66 -0.86
CA GLN A 55 4.06 -23.69 -1.77
C GLN A 55 3.25 -23.18 -2.97
N ASN A 56 2.66 -21.96 -2.89
CA ASN A 56 1.77 -21.45 -3.93
C ASN A 56 2.10 -20.02 -4.35
N VAL A 57 2.64 -19.86 -5.55
CA VAL A 57 2.85 -18.52 -6.17
C VAL A 57 1.53 -17.77 -6.33
N PHE A 58 0.43 -18.50 -6.53
CA PHE A 58 -0.91 -17.89 -6.62
C PHE A 58 -1.31 -17.22 -5.31
N ASP A 59 -1.13 -17.85 -4.17
CA ASP A 59 -1.46 -17.28 -2.86
C ASP A 59 -0.63 -16.04 -2.56
N LEU A 60 0.66 -16.04 -2.90
CA LEU A 60 1.51 -14.86 -2.81
C LEU A 60 1.02 -13.70 -3.69
N ALA A 61 0.53 -13.99 -4.89
CA ALA A 61 -0.04 -12.97 -5.77
C ALA A 61 -1.33 -12.40 -5.16
N VAL A 62 -2.22 -13.25 -4.65
CA VAL A 62 -3.45 -12.83 -3.97
C VAL A 62 -3.14 -11.99 -2.74
N TRP A 63 -2.17 -12.39 -1.92
CA TRP A 63 -1.70 -11.60 -0.78
C TRP A 63 -1.18 -10.22 -1.20
N SER A 64 -0.39 -10.15 -2.26
CA SER A 64 0.14 -8.88 -2.77
C SER A 64 -0.97 -7.94 -3.25
N PHE A 65 -1.94 -8.46 -4.01
CA PHE A 65 -3.08 -7.66 -4.49
C PHE A 65 -4.03 -7.23 -3.36
N SER A 66 -4.18 -8.05 -2.32
CA SER A 66 -5.06 -7.74 -1.20
C SER A 66 -4.64 -6.50 -0.43
N GLY A 67 -3.35 -6.26 -0.27
CA GLY A 67 -2.83 -5.06 0.35
C GLY A 67 -3.25 -3.79 -0.40
N PHE A 68 -3.13 -3.80 -1.73
CA PHE A 68 -3.60 -2.69 -2.57
C PHE A 68 -5.12 -2.55 -2.56
N ALA A 69 -5.86 -3.67 -2.64
CA ALA A 69 -7.31 -3.65 -2.59
C ALA A 69 -7.84 -3.04 -1.27
N ALA A 70 -7.19 -3.33 -0.14
CA ALA A 70 -7.56 -2.75 1.14
C ALA A 70 -7.39 -1.22 1.19
N LEU A 71 -6.41 -0.66 0.46
CA LEU A 71 -6.22 0.79 0.33
C LEU A 71 -7.33 1.50 -0.45
N THR A 72 -8.22 0.77 -1.11
CA THR A 72 -9.43 1.35 -1.72
C THR A 72 -10.30 2.06 -0.69
N SER A 73 -10.25 1.66 0.58
CA SER A 73 -10.93 2.34 1.69
C SER A 73 -10.51 3.81 1.81
N LEU A 74 -9.24 4.11 1.58
CA LEU A 74 -8.71 5.48 1.57
C LEU A 74 -9.27 6.28 0.39
N VAL A 75 -9.21 5.71 -0.81
CA VAL A 75 -9.70 6.38 -2.03
C VAL A 75 -11.20 6.62 -1.94
N PHE A 76 -11.95 5.61 -1.52
CA PHE A 76 -13.40 5.70 -1.35
C PHE A 76 -13.76 6.82 -0.36
N THR A 77 -13.14 6.85 0.80
CA THR A 77 -13.41 7.87 1.82
C THR A 77 -12.98 9.26 1.34
N ALA A 78 -11.85 9.39 0.65
CA ALA A 78 -11.38 10.67 0.14
C ALA A 78 -12.32 11.26 -0.93
N LEU A 79 -12.94 10.42 -1.75
CA LEU A 79 -13.88 10.86 -2.81
C LEU A 79 -15.27 11.21 -2.27
N TYR A 80 -15.78 10.44 -1.32
CA TYR A 80 -17.18 10.56 -0.88
C TYR A 80 -17.35 11.35 0.42
N TRP A 81 -16.29 11.55 1.20
CA TRP A 81 -16.39 12.21 2.49
C TRP A 81 -15.54 13.48 2.60
N LYS A 82 -16.20 14.63 2.59
CA LYS A 82 -15.56 15.96 2.73
C LYS A 82 -14.84 16.19 4.07
N GLY A 83 -15.05 15.31 5.05
CA GLY A 83 -14.38 15.34 6.36
C GLY A 83 -13.03 14.62 6.39
N ALA A 84 -12.60 14.02 5.29
CA ALA A 84 -11.33 13.32 5.21
C ALA A 84 -10.15 14.26 5.47
N THR A 85 -9.28 13.89 6.42
CA THR A 85 -8.11 14.69 6.78
C THR A 85 -6.81 13.99 6.36
N LYS A 86 -5.75 14.77 6.19
CA LYS A 86 -4.42 14.25 5.89
C LYS A 86 -3.93 13.24 6.95
N ALA A 87 -4.20 13.52 8.22
CA ALA A 87 -3.85 12.62 9.32
C ALA A 87 -4.67 11.32 9.27
N GLY A 88 -5.96 11.40 8.92
CA GLY A 88 -6.81 10.23 8.71
C GLY A 88 -6.30 9.35 7.58
N ALA A 89 -5.84 9.95 6.48
CA ALA A 89 -5.24 9.21 5.35
C ALA A 89 -3.98 8.42 5.78
N TYR A 90 -3.09 9.05 6.54
CA TYR A 90 -1.93 8.34 7.10
C TYR A 90 -2.33 7.23 8.06
N ALA A 91 -3.31 7.46 8.92
CA ALA A 91 -3.82 6.44 9.85
C ALA A 91 -4.41 5.24 9.10
N CYS A 92 -5.14 5.48 8.01
CA CYS A 92 -5.65 4.43 7.15
C CYS A 92 -4.53 3.58 6.56
N ILE A 93 -3.51 4.21 5.96
CA ILE A 93 -2.37 3.51 5.36
C ILE A 93 -1.65 2.66 6.41
N ILE A 94 -1.39 3.22 7.59
CA ILE A 94 -0.71 2.51 8.68
C ILE A 94 -1.58 1.34 9.17
N ALA A 95 -2.87 1.55 9.37
CA ALA A 95 -3.78 0.51 9.84
C ALA A 95 -3.87 -0.66 8.84
N VAL A 96 -3.98 -0.35 7.53
CA VAL A 96 -3.97 -1.36 6.47
C VAL A 96 -2.64 -2.10 6.43
N ALA A 97 -1.51 -1.38 6.48
CA ALA A 97 -0.19 -2.00 6.43
C ALA A 97 0.06 -2.92 7.62
N VAL A 98 -0.26 -2.47 8.84
CA VAL A 98 -0.07 -3.26 10.08
C VAL A 98 -0.99 -4.48 10.08
N SER A 99 -2.27 -4.33 9.75
CA SER A 99 -3.21 -5.45 9.72
C SER A 99 -2.86 -6.45 8.63
N TRP A 100 -2.47 -5.98 7.45
CA TRP A 100 -2.03 -6.83 6.34
C TRP A 100 -0.79 -7.63 6.72
N PHE A 101 0.23 -6.97 7.29
CA PHE A 101 1.46 -7.64 7.72
C PHE A 101 1.21 -8.66 8.84
N TYR A 102 0.32 -8.32 9.78
CA TYR A 102 -0.08 -9.24 10.85
C TYR A 102 -0.72 -10.52 10.29
N PHE A 103 -1.69 -10.39 9.38
CA PHE A 103 -2.33 -11.55 8.77
C PHE A 103 -1.38 -12.35 7.86
N PHE A 104 -0.53 -11.67 7.10
CA PHE A 104 0.48 -12.30 6.26
C PHE A 104 1.47 -13.15 7.07
N ALA A 105 1.97 -12.62 8.18
CA ALA A 105 2.85 -13.33 9.09
C ALA A 105 2.13 -14.52 9.77
N ARG A 106 0.86 -14.32 10.19
CA ARG A 106 0.06 -15.36 10.80
C ARG A 106 -0.28 -16.51 9.85
N ALA A 107 -0.43 -16.24 8.56
CA ALA A 107 -0.64 -17.22 7.50
C ALA A 107 0.65 -17.98 7.12
N GLY A 108 1.72 -17.89 7.89
CA GLY A 108 2.98 -18.58 7.60
C GLY A 108 3.72 -17.98 6.41
N TRP A 109 3.71 -16.64 6.28
CA TRP A 109 4.42 -15.89 5.23
C TRP A 109 3.90 -16.16 3.81
N GLY A 110 2.59 -16.10 3.64
CA GLY A 110 1.96 -16.23 2.33
C GLY A 110 1.35 -17.61 2.05
N GLY A 111 1.06 -18.36 3.10
CA GLY A 111 0.26 -19.57 3.03
C GLY A 111 -1.21 -19.27 2.73
N GLU A 112 -2.11 -20.10 3.24
CA GLU A 112 -3.54 -20.05 2.95
C GLU A 112 -4.15 -18.65 3.15
N TYR A 113 -4.87 -18.15 2.13
CA TYR A 113 -5.47 -16.82 2.11
C TYR A 113 -6.86 -16.81 2.76
N THR A 114 -6.99 -17.45 3.92
CA THR A 114 -8.22 -17.45 4.71
C THR A 114 -7.91 -17.25 6.18
N VAL A 115 -8.72 -16.45 6.87
CA VAL A 115 -8.63 -16.20 8.31
C VAL A 115 -9.92 -16.63 8.95
N PHE A 116 -9.83 -17.24 10.15
CA PHE A 116 -10.98 -17.76 10.89
C PHE A 116 -11.73 -18.92 10.21
N SER A 117 -11.05 -19.72 9.37
CA SER A 117 -11.65 -20.99 8.93
C SER A 117 -11.81 -21.90 10.14
N SER A 118 -13.02 -22.41 10.38
CA SER A 118 -13.23 -23.45 11.38
C SER A 118 -12.64 -24.77 10.85
N GLU A 119 -12.01 -25.53 11.72
CA GLU A 119 -11.30 -26.79 11.43
C GLU A 119 -12.13 -27.84 10.67
N HIS A 120 -13.43 -27.62 10.52
CA HIS A 120 -14.38 -28.52 9.86
C HIS A 120 -14.88 -28.06 8.49
N ARG A 121 -14.56 -26.85 8.03
CA ARG A 121 -15.10 -26.31 6.77
C ARG A 121 -14.15 -25.25 6.20
N SER A 122 -13.36 -25.66 5.24
CA SER A 122 -12.41 -24.81 4.51
C SER A 122 -13.07 -23.66 3.72
N ASP A 123 -14.39 -23.72 3.52
CA ASP A 123 -15.13 -22.74 2.71
C ASP A 123 -15.68 -21.54 3.52
N ASP A 124 -15.64 -21.59 4.86
CA ASP A 124 -16.23 -20.54 5.71
C ASP A 124 -15.21 -19.47 6.17
N GLY A 125 -14.01 -19.43 5.64
CA GLY A 125 -12.97 -18.49 6.00
C GLY A 125 -13.23 -17.07 5.45
N ILE A 126 -13.04 -16.04 6.30
CA ILE A 126 -13.10 -14.65 5.86
C ILE A 126 -11.79 -14.26 5.18
N MET A 127 -11.87 -13.63 4.01
CA MET A 127 -10.68 -13.12 3.34
C MET A 127 -10.04 -11.96 4.12
N PRO A 128 -8.73 -11.98 4.38
CA PRO A 128 -8.03 -10.93 5.12
C PRO A 128 -8.25 -9.52 4.58
N VAL A 129 -8.43 -9.37 3.28
CA VAL A 129 -8.68 -8.07 2.62
C VAL A 129 -9.92 -7.36 3.16
N ALA A 130 -10.99 -8.09 3.46
CA ALA A 130 -12.21 -7.50 4.00
C ALA A 130 -11.97 -6.87 5.39
N ILE A 131 -11.22 -7.56 6.24
CA ILE A 131 -10.87 -7.07 7.58
C ILE A 131 -9.93 -5.87 7.46
N CYS A 132 -8.88 -5.95 6.63
CA CYS A 132 -7.97 -4.83 6.39
C CYS A 132 -8.68 -3.59 5.83
N PHE A 133 -9.64 -3.78 4.91
CA PHE A 133 -10.47 -2.71 4.37
C PHE A 133 -11.29 -2.02 5.46
N VAL A 134 -11.99 -2.79 6.28
CA VAL A 134 -12.81 -2.25 7.38
C VAL A 134 -11.95 -1.54 8.42
N LEU A 135 -10.82 -2.12 8.81
CA LEU A 135 -9.88 -1.49 9.74
C LEU A 135 -9.31 -0.19 9.18
N GLY A 136 -8.94 -0.15 7.91
CA GLY A 136 -8.48 1.06 7.23
C GLY A 136 -9.55 2.15 7.21
N LEU A 137 -10.79 1.79 6.89
CA LEU A 137 -11.93 2.70 6.87
C LEU A 137 -12.23 3.26 8.27
N VAL A 138 -12.28 2.41 9.27
CA VAL A 138 -12.51 2.82 10.66
C VAL A 138 -11.40 3.76 11.15
N ALA A 139 -10.12 3.39 10.91
CA ALA A 139 -9.00 4.22 11.29
C ALA A 139 -9.05 5.60 10.63
N MET A 140 -9.37 5.65 9.34
CA MET A 140 -9.52 6.91 8.61
C MET A 140 -10.62 7.79 9.19
N VAL A 141 -11.81 7.21 9.43
CA VAL A 141 -12.96 7.96 9.96
C VAL A 141 -12.67 8.45 11.37
N VAL A 142 -12.21 7.58 12.27
CA VAL A 142 -11.94 7.93 13.67
C VAL A 142 -10.90 9.04 13.74
N VAL A 143 -9.74 8.90 13.11
CA VAL A 143 -8.68 9.90 13.17
C VAL A 143 -9.11 11.21 12.50
N SER A 144 -9.87 11.15 11.42
CA SER A 144 -10.38 12.37 10.76
C SER A 144 -11.37 13.13 11.62
N LEU A 145 -12.18 12.44 12.45
CA LEU A 145 -13.09 13.09 13.39
C LEU A 145 -12.36 13.86 14.50
N PHE A 146 -11.21 13.36 14.95
CA PHE A 146 -10.39 13.99 15.99
C PHE A 146 -9.39 15.03 15.45
N THR A 147 -9.28 15.17 14.12
CA THR A 147 -8.30 16.07 13.49
C THR A 147 -9.00 17.27 12.86
N LYS A 148 -8.32 18.41 12.80
CA LYS A 148 -8.84 19.61 12.16
C LYS A 148 -9.15 19.36 10.69
N LYS A 149 -10.36 19.67 10.27
CA LYS A 149 -10.80 19.58 8.87
C LYS A 149 -9.91 20.43 7.96
N PRO A 150 -9.69 20.01 6.70
CA PRO A 150 -9.02 20.85 5.71
C PRO A 150 -9.81 22.16 5.50
N SER A 151 -9.12 23.23 5.07
CA SER A 151 -9.77 24.50 4.80
C SER A 151 -10.74 24.40 3.61
N ASP A 152 -11.83 25.18 3.66
CA ASP A 152 -12.84 25.18 2.59
C ASP A 152 -12.24 25.56 1.22
N GLU A 153 -11.18 26.37 1.20
CA GLU A 153 -10.42 26.69 -0.01
C GLU A 153 -9.75 25.47 -0.64
N THR A 154 -9.26 24.54 0.20
CA THR A 154 -8.66 23.28 -0.28
C THR A 154 -9.73 22.33 -0.80
N ILE A 155 -10.89 22.27 -0.12
CA ILE A 155 -12.02 21.41 -0.53
C ILE A 155 -12.57 21.87 -1.88
N GLY A 156 -12.72 23.18 -2.09
CA GLY A 156 -13.26 23.75 -3.34
C GLY A 156 -12.37 23.54 -4.58
N LYS A 157 -11.11 23.19 -4.41
CA LYS A 157 -10.21 22.84 -5.53
C LYS A 157 -10.39 21.42 -6.05
N PHE A 158 -10.91 20.50 -5.23
CA PHE A 158 -11.00 19.07 -5.54
C PHE A 158 -12.43 18.54 -5.67
N VAL A 159 -13.40 19.28 -5.19
CA VAL A 159 -14.82 18.90 -5.27
C VAL A 159 -15.57 20.08 -5.91
N PRO A 160 -15.97 19.96 -7.18
CA PRO A 160 -16.79 20.97 -7.85
C PRO A 160 -18.16 21.12 -7.20
#